data_696e2ef524a7e36f81f780e4fd3ad825
#
_entry.id   696e2ef524a7e36f81f780e4fd3ad825
#
_cell.length_a   1.000
_cell.length_b   1.000
_cell.length_c   1.000
_cell.angle_alpha   90.00
_cell.angle_beta   90.00
_cell.angle_gamma   90.00
#
_symmetry.space_group_name_H-M   'P 1'
#
loop_
_entity.id
_entity.type
_entity.pdbx_description
1 polymer ?
#
loop_
_entity_poly.entity_id
_entity_poly.type
_entity_poly.pdbx_seq_one_letter_code
_entity_poly.pdbx_strand_id
1 'polypeptide(L)'
;INFSKNTKEDNSVKPSSIRKIIADRTTLTKQTVPHYYLTIESNVDKLIKMRKKINESSKNKISINDILVKALATAQFQNPITNASWINNRIVNYSSVDVSIAVALEDGLITPIIKNADKKGIIEISIEINNLIDKSKKGKLLPQDYEGGTISISNLGMFGITEFAAIINPPQSCILAVGAITKKPTVIDNEILPVNILKSTLSADHRILDGAVAGKLLKDFNNIIEDPFQLWLKSNDMEII
;
A
#
# COMPACT_ATOMS: atom_id res chain seq x y z
N ILE A 1 -4.96 32.39 12.24
CA ILE A 1 -5.50 32.01 13.55
C ILE A 1 -4.44 32.38 14.56
N ASN A 2 -4.68 33.48 15.34
CA ASN A 2 -3.80 33.88 16.43
C ASN A 2 -4.11 32.98 17.62
N PHE A 3 -3.20 32.07 17.95
CA PHE A 3 -3.24 31.37 19.23
C PHE A 3 -2.75 32.33 20.34
N SER A 4 -3.58 32.56 21.35
CA SER A 4 -3.20 33.36 22.52
C SER A 4 -1.97 32.74 23.20
N LYS A 5 -1.00 33.56 23.55
CA LYS A 5 0.17 33.17 24.35
C LYS A 5 -0.29 32.64 25.72
N ASN A 6 -0.42 31.33 25.84
CA ASN A 6 -0.46 30.67 27.14
C ASN A 6 0.98 30.48 27.61
N THR A 7 1.33 31.19 28.67
CA THR A 7 2.64 31.27 29.30
C THR A 7 2.96 30.02 30.14
N LYS A 8 3.06 28.85 29.51
CA LYS A 8 3.95 27.79 29.99
C LYS A 8 5.16 27.84 29.10
N GLU A 9 6.37 27.74 29.64
CA GLU A 9 7.60 27.57 28.87
C GLU A 9 7.49 26.29 28.07
N ASP A 10 6.93 26.39 26.88
CA ASP A 10 6.81 25.29 25.96
C ASP A 10 8.18 25.13 25.27
N ASN A 11 8.80 23.98 25.43
CA ASN A 11 9.95 23.58 24.63
C ASN A 11 9.54 23.52 23.16
N SER A 12 9.67 24.64 22.44
CA SER A 12 9.44 24.66 21.00
C SER A 12 10.69 24.17 20.27
N VAL A 13 10.52 23.14 19.45
CA VAL A 13 11.60 22.58 18.62
C VAL A 13 11.33 22.90 17.17
N LYS A 14 12.31 23.48 16.48
CA LYS A 14 12.22 23.72 15.04
C LYS A 14 12.18 22.36 14.31
N PRO A 15 11.19 22.11 13.45
CA PRO A 15 11.11 20.86 12.72
C PRO A 15 12.31 20.68 11.78
N SER A 16 12.74 19.43 11.54
CA SER A 16 13.73 19.10 10.55
C SER A 16 13.23 19.46 9.14
N SER A 17 14.14 19.60 8.16
CA SER A 17 13.79 19.93 6.77
C SER A 17 12.84 18.88 6.19
N ILE A 18 13.09 17.60 6.47
CA ILE A 18 12.23 16.48 6.04
C ILE A 18 10.83 16.61 6.66
N ARG A 19 10.75 16.87 7.97
CA ARG A 19 9.47 17.04 8.67
C ARG A 19 8.66 18.22 8.11
N LYS A 20 9.33 19.31 7.73
CA LYS A 20 8.67 20.46 7.10
C LYS A 20 8.09 20.10 5.74
N ILE A 21 8.86 19.42 4.89
CA ILE A 21 8.39 18.95 3.57
C ILE A 21 7.18 18.03 3.72
N ILE A 22 7.21 17.09 4.67
CA ILE A 22 6.08 16.19 4.95
C ILE A 22 4.86 17.00 5.37
N ALA A 23 5.02 17.96 6.30
CA ALA A 23 3.92 18.79 6.78
C ALA A 23 3.27 19.59 5.64
N ASP A 24 4.06 20.25 4.81
CA ASP A 24 3.59 21.04 3.68
C ASP A 24 2.84 20.15 2.67
N ARG A 25 3.40 19.01 2.29
CA ARG A 25 2.80 18.06 1.33
C ARG A 25 1.50 17.45 1.85
N THR A 26 1.49 16.94 3.08
CA THR A 26 0.30 16.28 3.63
C THR A 26 -0.83 17.28 3.88
N THR A 27 -0.51 18.50 4.33
CA THR A 27 -1.49 19.57 4.51
C THR A 27 -2.10 19.95 3.16
N LEU A 28 -1.27 20.22 2.14
CA LEU A 28 -1.74 20.57 0.80
C LEU A 28 -2.63 19.47 0.22
N THR A 29 -2.19 18.20 0.34
CA THR A 29 -2.96 17.07 -0.17
C THR A 29 -4.33 16.97 0.50
N LYS A 30 -4.38 17.09 1.83
CA LYS A 30 -5.65 17.00 2.58
C LYS A 30 -6.61 18.15 2.26
N GLN A 31 -6.08 19.32 1.92
CA GLN A 31 -6.89 20.50 1.55
C GLN A 31 -7.40 20.46 0.10
N THR A 32 -6.62 19.86 -0.83
CA THR A 32 -6.91 19.96 -2.27
C THR A 32 -7.45 18.70 -2.91
N VAL A 33 -7.26 17.54 -2.28
CA VAL A 33 -7.73 16.24 -2.79
C VAL A 33 -8.96 15.81 -1.99
N PRO A 34 -10.14 15.67 -2.61
CA PRO A 34 -11.34 15.19 -1.95
C PRO A 34 -11.25 13.66 -1.71
N HIS A 35 -10.67 13.30 -0.57
CA HIS A 35 -10.53 11.90 -0.17
C HIS A 35 -11.87 11.29 0.22
N TYR A 36 -12.10 10.06 -0.24
CA TYR A 36 -13.09 9.18 0.36
C TYR A 36 -12.46 7.80 0.62
N TYR A 37 -13.11 6.99 1.44
CA TYR A 37 -12.52 5.80 2.01
C TYR A 37 -13.42 4.59 1.82
N LEU A 38 -12.84 3.47 1.39
CA LEU A 38 -13.50 2.19 1.25
C LEU A 38 -12.71 1.15 2.04
N THR A 39 -13.39 0.41 2.92
CA THR A 39 -12.76 -0.64 3.72
C THR A 39 -13.34 -2.00 3.37
N ILE A 40 -12.45 -3.02 3.32
CA ILE A 40 -12.84 -4.42 3.13
C ILE A 40 -12.13 -5.29 4.17
N GLU A 41 -12.78 -6.35 4.62
CA GLU A 41 -12.22 -7.43 5.42
C GLU A 41 -11.95 -8.64 4.52
N SER A 42 -10.76 -9.22 4.62
CA SER A 42 -10.31 -10.35 3.81
C SER A 42 -9.90 -11.53 4.67
N ASN A 43 -10.33 -12.72 4.33
CA ASN A 43 -9.83 -13.97 4.92
C ASN A 43 -8.47 -14.32 4.29
N VAL A 44 -7.41 -14.20 5.08
CA VAL A 44 -6.03 -14.42 4.61
C VAL A 44 -5.41 -15.76 5.02
N ASP A 45 -6.22 -16.74 5.44
CA ASP A 45 -5.73 -18.07 5.82
C ASP A 45 -4.98 -18.77 4.68
N LYS A 46 -5.51 -18.71 3.46
CA LYS A 46 -4.85 -19.31 2.27
C LYS A 46 -3.54 -18.58 1.95
N LEU A 47 -3.52 -17.24 2.08
CA LEU A 47 -2.32 -16.43 1.86
C LEU A 47 -1.21 -16.80 2.85
N ILE A 48 -1.54 -16.94 4.13
CA ILE A 48 -0.60 -17.33 5.18
C ILE A 48 -0.04 -18.74 4.89
N LYS A 49 -0.90 -19.69 4.51
CA LYS A 49 -0.51 -21.05 4.16
C LYS A 49 0.40 -21.07 2.92
N MET A 50 0.06 -20.31 1.87
CA MET A 50 0.87 -20.19 0.65
C MET A 50 2.25 -19.61 0.98
N ARG A 51 2.31 -18.48 1.70
CA ARG A 51 3.58 -17.88 2.13
C ARG A 51 4.46 -18.87 2.88
N LYS A 52 3.88 -19.64 3.82
CA LYS A 52 4.62 -20.66 4.58
C LYS A 52 5.25 -21.69 3.65
N LYS A 53 4.49 -22.25 2.71
CA LYS A 53 4.99 -23.22 1.74
C LYS A 53 6.11 -22.68 0.87
N ILE A 54 5.96 -21.46 0.33
CA ILE A 54 7.00 -20.81 -0.47
C ILE A 54 8.28 -20.64 0.37
N ASN A 55 8.14 -20.19 1.62
CA ASN A 55 9.26 -19.96 2.51
C ASN A 55 9.94 -21.26 3.00
N GLU A 56 9.29 -22.41 2.95
CA GLU A 56 9.92 -23.70 3.24
C GLU A 56 10.90 -24.11 2.14
N SER A 57 10.56 -23.85 0.87
CA SER A 57 11.34 -24.28 -0.31
C SER A 57 12.27 -23.20 -0.88
N SER A 58 11.98 -21.92 -0.67
CA SER A 58 12.76 -20.81 -1.22
C SER A 58 13.94 -20.39 -0.33
N LYS A 59 15.09 -20.07 -0.95
CA LYS A 59 16.22 -19.42 -0.28
C LYS A 59 15.88 -18.00 0.14
N ASN A 60 15.15 -17.27 -0.71
CA ASN A 60 14.69 -15.91 -0.44
C ASN A 60 13.33 -15.97 0.27
N LYS A 61 13.30 -15.54 1.52
CA LYS A 61 12.06 -15.52 2.30
C LYS A 61 11.20 -14.33 1.89
N ILE A 62 9.93 -14.58 1.64
CA ILE A 62 8.95 -13.55 1.32
C ILE A 62 8.14 -13.13 2.54
N SER A 63 7.82 -11.85 2.62
CA SER A 63 6.93 -11.28 3.64
C SER A 63 5.48 -11.28 3.16
N ILE A 64 4.53 -11.08 4.08
CA ILE A 64 3.14 -10.82 3.71
C ILE A 64 3.04 -9.55 2.86
N ASN A 65 3.84 -8.53 3.20
CA ASN A 65 3.83 -7.26 2.48
C ASN A 65 4.23 -7.43 1.00
N ASP A 66 5.18 -8.30 0.69
CA ASP A 66 5.60 -8.59 -0.69
C ASP A 66 4.44 -9.15 -1.52
N ILE A 67 3.65 -10.05 -0.91
CA ILE A 67 2.46 -10.62 -1.54
C ILE A 67 1.38 -9.55 -1.74
N LEU A 68 1.17 -8.68 -0.75
CA LEU A 68 0.19 -7.59 -0.84
C LEU A 68 0.57 -6.56 -1.91
N VAL A 69 1.87 -6.25 -2.06
CA VAL A 69 2.38 -5.38 -3.13
C VAL A 69 2.08 -5.99 -4.50
N LYS A 70 2.36 -7.29 -4.69
CA LYS A 70 2.04 -8.00 -5.93
C LYS A 70 0.54 -8.05 -6.19
N ALA A 71 -0.25 -8.34 -5.17
CA ALA A 71 -1.72 -8.38 -5.27
C ALA A 71 -2.29 -7.02 -5.68
N LEU A 72 -1.81 -5.93 -5.06
CA LEU A 72 -2.23 -4.56 -5.38
C LEU A 72 -1.85 -4.18 -6.81
N ALA A 73 -0.61 -4.49 -7.24
CA ALA A 73 -0.17 -4.24 -8.60
C ALA A 73 -1.00 -5.01 -9.64
N THR A 74 -1.33 -6.27 -9.35
CA THR A 74 -2.17 -7.09 -10.22
C THR A 74 -3.61 -6.56 -10.30
N ALA A 75 -4.20 -6.20 -9.15
CA ALA A 75 -5.54 -5.62 -9.11
C ALA A 75 -5.61 -4.29 -9.86
N GLN A 76 -4.61 -3.42 -9.71
CA GLN A 76 -4.56 -2.14 -10.42
C GLN A 76 -4.38 -2.33 -11.93
N PHE A 77 -3.55 -3.27 -12.36
CA PHE A 77 -3.40 -3.62 -13.78
C PHE A 77 -4.73 -4.09 -14.41
N GLN A 78 -5.53 -4.84 -13.66
CA GLN A 78 -6.88 -5.28 -14.09
C GLN A 78 -7.91 -4.14 -14.09
N ASN A 79 -7.60 -3.02 -13.43
CA ASN A 79 -8.45 -1.84 -13.31
C ASN A 79 -7.73 -0.57 -13.80
N PRO A 80 -7.41 -0.45 -15.10
CA PRO A 80 -6.53 0.59 -15.64
C PRO A 80 -7.03 2.02 -15.41
N ILE A 81 -8.32 2.24 -15.25
CA ILE A 81 -8.91 3.55 -14.90
C ILE A 81 -8.37 4.05 -13.55
N THR A 82 -8.03 3.15 -12.62
CA THR A 82 -7.49 3.51 -11.30
C THR A 82 -6.01 3.87 -11.36
N ASN A 83 -5.32 3.49 -12.44
CA ASN A 83 -3.89 3.77 -12.65
C ASN A 83 -3.70 5.15 -13.32
N ALA A 84 -4.12 6.19 -12.61
CA ALA A 84 -4.18 7.55 -13.12
C ALA A 84 -3.79 8.60 -12.08
N SER A 85 -3.52 9.81 -12.53
CA SER A 85 -3.23 10.99 -11.71
C SER A 85 -4.02 12.21 -12.19
N TRP A 86 -4.33 13.12 -11.24
CA TRP A 86 -4.90 14.44 -11.56
C TRP A 86 -3.78 15.46 -11.65
N ILE A 87 -3.42 15.88 -12.85
CA ILE A 87 -2.33 16.84 -13.12
C ILE A 87 -2.85 17.97 -14.00
N ASN A 88 -2.73 19.21 -13.56
CA ASN A 88 -3.11 20.40 -14.32
C ASN A 88 -4.52 20.32 -14.93
N ASN A 89 -5.51 19.94 -14.10
CA ASN A 89 -6.92 19.73 -14.49
C ASN A 89 -7.12 18.68 -15.62
N ARG A 90 -6.23 17.69 -15.68
CA ARG A 90 -6.32 16.56 -16.62
C ARG A 90 -6.12 15.25 -15.89
N ILE A 91 -6.76 14.20 -16.36
CA ILE A 91 -6.50 12.83 -15.95
C ILE A 91 -5.40 12.27 -16.84
N VAL A 92 -4.29 11.87 -16.21
CA VAL A 92 -3.14 11.24 -16.86
C VAL A 92 -3.15 9.77 -16.50
N ASN A 93 -3.31 8.89 -17.49
CA ASN A 93 -3.30 7.44 -17.30
C ASN A 93 -1.91 6.88 -17.52
N TYR A 94 -1.55 5.83 -16.76
CA TYR A 94 -0.26 5.15 -16.83
C TYR A 94 -0.42 3.74 -17.39
N SER A 95 0.56 3.31 -18.19
CA SER A 95 0.59 1.96 -18.80
C SER A 95 1.28 0.92 -17.93
N SER A 96 2.10 1.35 -16.95
CA SER A 96 2.78 0.49 -15.97
C SER A 96 2.21 0.72 -14.58
N VAL A 97 2.29 -0.30 -13.73
CA VAL A 97 1.92 -0.17 -12.32
C VAL A 97 3.18 -0.10 -11.47
N ASP A 98 3.41 1.08 -10.90
CA ASP A 98 4.56 1.39 -10.06
C ASP A 98 4.09 1.57 -8.61
N VAL A 99 4.41 0.61 -7.74
CA VAL A 99 3.90 0.59 -6.35
C VAL A 99 4.88 1.26 -5.41
N SER A 100 4.45 2.35 -4.78
CA SER A 100 5.19 3.03 -3.70
C SER A 100 4.91 2.35 -2.36
N ILE A 101 5.95 2.07 -1.58
CA ILE A 101 5.83 1.42 -0.27
C ILE A 101 6.20 2.43 0.82
N ALA A 102 5.26 2.68 1.75
CA ALA A 102 5.54 3.57 2.87
C ALA A 102 6.52 2.92 3.85
N VAL A 103 7.71 3.48 3.98
CA VAL A 103 8.77 3.04 4.89
C VAL A 103 9.03 4.12 5.93
N ALA A 104 8.83 3.77 7.21
CA ALA A 104 9.11 4.66 8.32
C ALA A 104 10.62 4.80 8.53
N LEU A 105 11.08 6.04 8.74
CA LEU A 105 12.42 6.42 9.16
C LEU A 105 12.36 7.10 10.53
N GLU A 106 13.49 7.27 11.22
CA GLU A 106 13.54 7.95 12.52
C GLU A 106 12.94 9.36 12.45
N ASP A 107 13.26 10.13 11.41
CA ASP A 107 12.82 11.51 11.23
C ASP A 107 11.63 11.69 10.29
N GLY A 108 10.99 10.60 9.82
CA GLY A 108 9.89 10.76 8.90
C GLY A 108 9.48 9.50 8.14
N LEU A 109 9.07 9.69 6.91
CA LEU A 109 8.59 8.64 6.02
C LEU A 109 9.20 8.85 4.63
N ILE A 110 9.56 7.76 3.96
CA ILE A 110 9.92 7.74 2.54
C ILE A 110 9.11 6.67 1.82
N THR A 111 8.90 6.85 0.53
CA THR A 111 8.07 5.95 -0.28
C THR A 111 8.84 5.38 -1.48
N PRO A 112 9.80 4.46 -1.26
CA PRO A 112 10.48 3.80 -2.36
C PRO A 112 9.49 3.07 -3.28
N ILE A 113 9.85 2.93 -4.55
CA ILE A 113 8.96 2.49 -5.62
C ILE A 113 9.44 1.18 -6.23
N ILE A 114 8.56 0.20 -6.31
CA ILE A 114 8.72 -1.00 -7.12
C ILE A 114 8.14 -0.70 -8.50
N LYS A 115 9.01 -0.50 -9.49
CA LYS A 115 8.60 -0.18 -10.86
C LYS A 115 8.12 -1.43 -11.58
N ASN A 116 7.09 -1.28 -12.43
CA ASN A 116 6.49 -2.38 -13.19
C ASN A 116 6.13 -3.60 -12.30
N ALA A 117 5.58 -3.36 -11.12
CA ALA A 117 5.28 -4.40 -10.14
C ALA A 117 4.25 -5.43 -10.67
N ASP A 118 3.41 -5.03 -11.62
CA ASP A 118 2.49 -5.91 -12.34
C ASP A 118 3.21 -7.02 -13.12
N LYS A 119 4.41 -6.74 -13.65
CA LYS A 119 5.21 -7.66 -14.47
C LYS A 119 6.19 -8.52 -13.66
N LYS A 120 6.49 -8.14 -12.41
CA LYS A 120 7.47 -8.81 -11.56
C LYS A 120 6.87 -9.98 -10.78
N GLY A 121 7.66 -11.02 -10.56
CA GLY A 121 7.33 -12.13 -9.68
C GLY A 121 7.42 -11.73 -8.20
N ILE A 122 6.75 -12.50 -7.31
CA ILE A 122 6.73 -12.21 -5.86
C ILE A 122 8.15 -12.24 -5.27
N ILE A 123 9.00 -13.17 -5.70
CA ILE A 123 10.39 -13.28 -5.22
C ILE A 123 11.22 -12.09 -5.68
N GLU A 124 11.06 -11.65 -6.92
CA GLU A 124 11.73 -10.47 -7.46
C GLU A 124 11.33 -9.20 -6.69
N ILE A 125 10.03 -9.03 -6.47
CA ILE A 125 9.49 -7.93 -5.64
C ILE A 125 10.09 -7.97 -4.24
N SER A 126 10.16 -9.14 -3.59
CA SER A 126 10.74 -9.29 -2.24
C SER A 126 12.21 -8.87 -2.20
N ILE A 127 13.01 -9.27 -3.17
CA ILE A 127 14.43 -8.89 -3.27
C ILE A 127 14.56 -7.37 -3.44
N GLU A 128 13.76 -6.77 -4.33
CA GLU A 128 13.79 -5.33 -4.59
C GLU A 128 13.33 -4.52 -3.37
N ILE A 129 12.26 -4.94 -2.69
CA ILE A 129 11.79 -4.32 -1.44
C ILE A 129 12.91 -4.29 -0.40
N ASN A 130 13.56 -5.43 -0.15
CA ASN A 130 14.63 -5.52 0.84
C ASN A 130 15.81 -4.59 0.48
N ASN A 131 16.21 -4.54 -0.80
CA ASN A 131 17.26 -3.64 -1.27
C ASN A 131 16.88 -2.15 -1.08
N LEU A 132 15.64 -1.78 -1.37
CA LEU A 132 15.16 -0.41 -1.20
C LEU A 132 15.04 -0.02 0.28
N ILE A 133 14.59 -0.93 1.15
CA ILE A 133 14.57 -0.71 2.60
C ILE A 133 15.98 -0.51 3.15
N ASP A 134 16.93 -1.32 2.72
CA ASP A 134 18.34 -1.19 3.14
C ASP A 134 18.95 0.14 2.67
N LYS A 135 18.70 0.55 1.43
CA LYS A 135 19.10 1.86 0.92
C LYS A 135 18.44 3.00 1.70
N SER A 136 17.16 2.87 2.04
CA SER A 136 16.40 3.85 2.83
C SER A 136 17.03 4.10 4.19
N LYS A 137 17.32 3.02 4.93
CA LYS A 137 17.95 3.08 6.26
C LYS A 137 19.37 3.66 6.23
N LYS A 138 20.09 3.49 5.11
CA LYS A 138 21.45 4.00 4.91
C LYS A 138 21.47 5.40 4.30
N GLY A 139 20.31 6.03 4.02
CA GLY A 139 20.23 7.33 3.35
C GLY A 139 20.79 7.33 1.92
N LYS A 140 20.75 6.18 1.23
CA LYS A 140 21.36 5.98 -0.10
C LYS A 140 20.32 5.86 -1.22
N LEU A 141 19.07 6.20 -0.98
CA LEU A 141 18.07 6.29 -2.04
C LEU A 141 18.37 7.45 -2.98
N LEU A 142 18.26 7.19 -4.26
CA LEU A 142 18.33 8.22 -5.32
C LEU A 142 16.91 8.74 -5.61
N PRO A 143 16.73 9.95 -6.15
CA PRO A 143 15.42 10.49 -6.51
C PRO A 143 14.58 9.52 -7.34
N GLN A 144 15.18 8.83 -8.31
CA GLN A 144 14.52 7.82 -9.14
C GLN A 144 13.98 6.60 -8.36
N ASP A 145 14.44 6.38 -7.13
CA ASP A 145 13.98 5.27 -6.28
C ASP A 145 12.69 5.60 -5.51
N TYR A 146 12.31 6.91 -5.40
CA TYR A 146 11.14 7.36 -4.63
C TYR A 146 10.29 8.44 -5.32
N GLU A 147 10.70 8.95 -6.49
CA GLU A 147 9.90 9.88 -7.28
C GLU A 147 9.09 9.14 -8.34
N GLY A 148 7.82 9.49 -8.47
CA GLY A 148 6.86 8.81 -9.34
C GLY A 148 5.95 7.88 -8.55
N GLY A 149 5.74 6.66 -9.09
CA GLY A 149 4.76 5.72 -8.53
C GLY A 149 3.34 6.06 -8.95
N THR A 150 2.52 5.03 -9.08
CA THR A 150 1.14 5.18 -9.57
C THR A 150 0.11 4.81 -8.51
N ILE A 151 0.52 4.02 -7.50
CA ILE A 151 -0.27 3.67 -6.32
C ILE A 151 0.66 3.49 -5.12
N SER A 152 0.16 3.73 -3.91
CA SER A 152 0.90 3.48 -2.67
C SER A 152 0.27 2.39 -1.82
N ILE A 153 1.11 1.71 -1.04
CA ILE A 153 0.70 0.84 0.05
C ILE A 153 1.35 1.29 1.36
N SER A 154 0.56 1.38 2.43
CA SER A 154 1.01 1.67 3.79
C SER A 154 0.57 0.57 4.72
N ASN A 155 1.50 -0.08 5.41
CA ASN A 155 1.22 -1.19 6.32
C ASN A 155 1.62 -0.84 7.75
N LEU A 156 0.64 -0.79 8.65
CA LEU A 156 0.83 -0.57 10.09
C LEU A 156 0.48 -1.81 10.94
N GLY A 157 0.32 -2.96 10.30
CA GLY A 157 0.00 -4.22 10.97
C GLY A 157 1.03 -4.64 12.02
N MET A 158 2.32 -4.30 11.81
CA MET A 158 3.39 -4.58 12.75
C MET A 158 3.24 -3.83 14.10
N PHE A 159 2.48 -2.74 14.10
CA PHE A 159 2.17 -1.96 15.32
C PHE A 159 0.85 -2.39 15.97
N GLY A 160 0.19 -3.44 15.47
CA GLY A 160 -1.10 -3.91 15.99
C GLY A 160 -2.30 -3.02 15.60
N ILE A 161 -2.11 -2.06 14.69
CA ILE A 161 -3.19 -1.21 14.18
C ILE A 161 -4.09 -2.06 13.27
N THR A 162 -5.35 -2.19 13.63
CA THR A 162 -6.29 -3.04 12.89
C THR A 162 -6.87 -2.36 11.65
N GLU A 163 -7.01 -1.03 11.67
CA GLU A 163 -7.59 -0.24 10.58
C GLU A 163 -7.12 1.22 10.67
N PHE A 164 -6.81 1.82 9.54
CA PHE A 164 -6.54 3.25 9.43
C PHE A 164 -6.77 3.71 7.99
N ALA A 165 -6.89 5.02 7.79
CA ALA A 165 -6.96 5.64 6.47
C ALA A 165 -5.70 6.49 6.23
N ALA A 166 -4.99 6.20 5.15
CA ALA A 166 -3.77 6.92 4.77
C ALA A 166 -4.10 8.18 3.95
N ILE A 167 -3.21 9.17 3.99
CA ILE A 167 -3.27 10.34 3.10
C ILE A 167 -2.67 9.93 1.76
N ILE A 168 -3.36 10.24 0.66
CA ILE A 168 -2.87 9.97 -0.69
C ILE A 168 -1.52 10.66 -0.90
N ASN A 169 -0.59 9.97 -1.57
CA ASN A 169 0.72 10.50 -1.94
C ASN A 169 0.65 11.07 -3.38
N PRO A 170 0.50 12.39 -3.55
CA PRO A 170 0.40 12.96 -4.90
C PRO A 170 1.65 12.67 -5.75
N PRO A 171 1.48 12.49 -7.06
CA PRO A 171 0.27 12.71 -7.87
C PRO A 171 -0.67 11.49 -7.98
N GLN A 172 -0.46 10.43 -7.20
CA GLN A 172 -1.24 9.19 -7.26
C GLN A 172 -2.72 9.42 -6.92
N SER A 173 -3.60 8.60 -7.50
CA SER A 173 -5.06 8.68 -7.26
C SER A 173 -5.53 7.96 -6.01
N CYS A 174 -4.74 7.03 -5.48
CA CYS A 174 -5.14 6.26 -4.31
C CYS A 174 -3.95 5.67 -3.54
N ILE A 175 -4.23 5.27 -2.30
CA ILE A 175 -3.32 4.58 -1.40
C ILE A 175 -4.08 3.51 -0.62
N LEU A 176 -3.49 2.31 -0.52
CA LEU A 176 -4.02 1.21 0.28
C LEU A 176 -3.37 1.19 1.66
N ALA A 177 -4.17 1.37 2.70
CA ALA A 177 -3.78 1.19 4.09
C ALA A 177 -4.09 -0.24 4.54
N VAL A 178 -3.12 -0.93 5.13
CA VAL A 178 -3.23 -2.33 5.55
C VAL A 178 -3.00 -2.44 7.05
N GLY A 179 -3.96 -3.03 7.74
CA GLY A 179 -3.91 -3.25 9.18
C GLY A 179 -3.25 -4.57 9.60
N ALA A 180 -3.32 -4.85 10.88
CA ALA A 180 -2.85 -6.11 11.46
C ALA A 180 -3.78 -7.27 11.09
N ILE A 181 -3.19 -8.45 10.88
CA ILE A 181 -3.95 -9.69 10.77
C ILE A 181 -4.41 -10.08 12.18
N THR A 182 -5.72 -10.22 12.35
CA THR A 182 -6.34 -10.59 13.62
C THR A 182 -7.20 -11.83 13.46
N LYS A 183 -7.19 -12.73 14.47
CA LYS A 183 -8.14 -13.84 14.52
C LYS A 183 -9.50 -13.33 14.95
N LYS A 184 -10.54 -13.63 14.14
CA LYS A 184 -11.93 -13.30 14.43
C LYS A 184 -12.83 -14.53 14.31
N PRO A 185 -13.85 -14.67 15.15
CA PRO A 185 -14.92 -15.63 14.91
C PRO A 185 -15.71 -15.21 13.67
N THR A 186 -15.76 -16.08 12.67
CA THR A 186 -16.44 -15.81 11.39
C THR A 186 -17.37 -16.97 11.07
N VAL A 187 -18.57 -16.66 10.58
CA VAL A 187 -19.52 -17.69 10.15
C VAL A 187 -19.14 -18.15 8.75
N ILE A 188 -18.79 -19.42 8.60
CA ILE A 188 -18.51 -20.09 7.32
C ILE A 188 -19.35 -21.37 7.29
N ASP A 189 -20.16 -21.55 6.26
CA ASP A 189 -21.05 -22.72 6.08
C ASP A 189 -21.90 -23.05 7.32
N ASN A 190 -22.45 -21.99 7.96
CA ASN A 190 -23.24 -22.02 9.21
C ASN A 190 -22.46 -22.45 10.47
N GLU A 191 -21.14 -22.56 10.43
CA GLU A 191 -20.27 -22.83 11.59
C GLU A 191 -19.47 -21.58 11.96
N ILE A 192 -19.22 -21.39 13.27
CA ILE A 192 -18.36 -20.31 13.77
C ILE A 192 -16.93 -20.83 13.84
N LEU A 193 -16.08 -20.31 12.96
CA LEU A 193 -14.67 -20.70 12.86
C LEU A 193 -13.73 -19.54 13.17
N PRO A 194 -12.58 -19.78 13.82
CA PRO A 194 -11.54 -18.77 14.00
C PRO A 194 -10.80 -18.55 12.67
N VAL A 195 -10.91 -17.35 12.08
CA VAL A 195 -10.34 -16.99 10.79
C VAL A 195 -9.37 -15.83 10.94
N ASN A 196 -8.27 -15.86 10.20
CA ASN A 196 -7.33 -14.73 10.13
C ASN A 196 -7.89 -13.67 9.16
N ILE A 197 -8.29 -12.54 9.72
CA ILE A 197 -8.86 -11.41 8.96
C ILE A 197 -7.85 -10.28 8.85
N LEU A 198 -7.70 -9.77 7.64
CA LEU A 198 -6.96 -8.57 7.29
C LEU A 198 -7.94 -7.48 6.87
N LYS A 199 -7.84 -6.29 7.48
CA LYS A 199 -8.56 -5.10 7.00
C LYS A 199 -7.68 -4.28 6.09
N SER A 200 -8.25 -3.88 4.97
CA SER A 200 -7.60 -2.99 4.01
C SER A 200 -8.52 -1.82 3.70
N THR A 201 -7.99 -0.58 3.83
CA THR A 201 -8.72 0.66 3.56
C THR A 201 -8.07 1.37 2.38
N LEU A 202 -8.82 1.57 1.32
CA LEU A 202 -8.41 2.37 0.16
C LEU A 202 -8.84 3.82 0.38
N SER A 203 -7.88 4.75 0.40
CA SER A 203 -8.15 6.18 0.26
C SER A 203 -8.06 6.54 -1.21
N ALA A 204 -9.09 7.14 -1.77
CA ALA A 204 -9.18 7.46 -3.20
C ALA A 204 -9.52 8.93 -3.45
N ASP A 205 -8.98 9.49 -4.55
CA ASP A 205 -9.26 10.84 -5.04
C ASP A 205 -10.57 10.84 -5.83
N HIS A 206 -11.61 11.46 -5.27
CA HIS A 206 -12.95 11.48 -5.87
C HIS A 206 -13.05 12.31 -7.16
N ARG A 207 -11.99 13.02 -7.56
CA ARG A 207 -11.95 13.71 -8.85
C ARG A 207 -11.66 12.75 -10.01
N ILE A 208 -11.06 11.59 -9.72
CA ILE A 208 -10.65 10.59 -10.71
C ILE A 208 -11.46 9.31 -10.55
N LEU A 209 -11.65 8.85 -9.31
CA LEU A 209 -12.24 7.57 -8.98
C LEU A 209 -13.59 7.80 -8.30
N ASP A 210 -14.64 7.22 -8.85
CA ASP A 210 -15.93 7.10 -8.17
C ASP A 210 -15.99 5.83 -7.31
N GLY A 211 -17.07 5.70 -6.53
CA GLY A 211 -17.25 4.59 -5.60
C GLY A 211 -17.27 3.22 -6.28
N ALA A 212 -17.81 3.12 -7.50
CA ALA A 212 -17.89 1.86 -8.23
C ALA A 212 -16.52 1.43 -8.75
N VAL A 213 -15.74 2.37 -9.31
CA VAL A 213 -14.41 2.13 -9.86
C VAL A 213 -13.44 1.71 -8.75
N ALA A 214 -13.37 2.48 -7.66
CA ALA A 214 -12.48 2.15 -6.53
C ALA A 214 -12.95 0.90 -5.76
N GLY A 215 -14.27 0.68 -5.66
CA GLY A 215 -14.85 -0.53 -5.09
C GLY A 215 -14.47 -1.78 -5.89
N LYS A 216 -14.43 -1.69 -7.22
CA LYS A 216 -13.98 -2.78 -8.09
C LYS A 216 -12.51 -3.10 -7.87
N LEU A 217 -11.62 -2.09 -7.83
CA LEU A 217 -10.21 -2.28 -7.52
C LEU A 217 -10.03 -3.01 -6.18
N LEU A 218 -10.72 -2.55 -5.13
CA LEU A 218 -10.61 -3.13 -3.80
C LEU A 218 -11.17 -4.55 -3.74
N LYS A 219 -12.26 -4.84 -4.47
CA LYS A 219 -12.82 -6.18 -4.60
C LYS A 219 -11.86 -7.13 -5.33
N ASP A 220 -11.24 -6.70 -6.43
CA ASP A 220 -10.28 -7.53 -7.16
C ASP A 220 -9.02 -7.79 -6.32
N PHE A 221 -8.53 -6.79 -5.58
CA PHE A 221 -7.48 -6.98 -4.59
C PHE A 221 -7.88 -8.02 -3.53
N ASN A 222 -9.09 -7.92 -2.97
CA ASN A 222 -9.61 -8.87 -2.00
C ASN A 222 -9.64 -10.30 -2.54
N ASN A 223 -10.20 -10.49 -3.74
CA ASN A 223 -10.29 -11.81 -4.38
C ASN A 223 -8.89 -12.43 -4.54
N ILE A 224 -7.90 -11.61 -4.92
CA ILE A 224 -6.52 -12.07 -5.11
C ILE A 224 -5.89 -12.50 -3.79
N ILE A 225 -6.08 -11.78 -2.70
CA ILE A 225 -5.44 -12.14 -1.41
C ILE A 225 -6.17 -13.27 -0.67
N GLU A 226 -7.47 -13.46 -0.91
CA GLU A 226 -8.23 -14.59 -0.38
C GLU A 226 -7.94 -15.90 -1.13
N ASP A 227 -7.58 -15.82 -2.42
CA ASP A 227 -7.12 -16.95 -3.23
C ASP A 227 -5.86 -16.62 -4.03
N PRO A 228 -4.69 -16.54 -3.36
CA PRO A 228 -3.46 -16.02 -3.94
C PRO A 228 -2.70 -17.03 -4.81
N PHE A 229 -3.23 -18.23 -5.01
CA PHE A 229 -2.54 -19.27 -5.78
C PHE A 229 -2.22 -18.85 -7.23
N GLN A 230 -3.13 -18.14 -7.86
CA GLN A 230 -2.92 -17.62 -9.21
C GLN A 230 -1.80 -16.57 -9.30
N LEU A 231 -1.54 -15.79 -8.22
CA LEU A 231 -0.41 -14.88 -8.19
C LEU A 231 0.92 -15.62 -8.27
N TRP A 232 0.99 -16.75 -7.57
CA TRP A 232 2.21 -17.56 -7.55
C TRP A 232 2.46 -18.25 -8.90
N LEU A 233 1.44 -18.78 -9.54
CA LEU A 233 1.54 -19.40 -10.87
C LEU A 233 2.04 -18.40 -11.92
N LYS A 234 1.43 -17.21 -11.98
CA LYS A 234 1.83 -16.15 -12.92
C LYS A 234 3.24 -15.61 -12.66
N SER A 235 3.72 -15.73 -11.41
CA SER A 235 5.05 -15.23 -11.01
C SER A 235 6.19 -16.17 -11.43
N ASN A 236 5.91 -17.38 -11.85
CA ASN A 236 6.93 -18.40 -12.19
C ASN A 236 6.95 -18.78 -13.67
N ASP A 237 6.45 -17.91 -14.57
CA ASP A 237 6.37 -18.17 -16.03
C ASP A 237 5.77 -19.54 -16.42
N MET A 238 4.99 -20.13 -15.51
CA MET A 238 4.21 -21.30 -15.88
C MET A 238 3.00 -20.82 -16.66
N GLU A 239 3.06 -20.88 -17.98
CA GLU A 239 1.89 -20.84 -18.82
C GLU A 239 0.95 -21.96 -18.33
N ILE A 240 -0.24 -21.54 -17.88
CA ILE A 240 -1.30 -22.50 -17.55
C ILE A 240 -1.76 -23.05 -18.89
N ILE A 241 -1.37 -24.30 -19.19
CA ILE A 241 -1.92 -25.10 -20.27
C ILE A 241 -3.41 -25.37 -20.01
#